data_4bf53700f01759279b7eb29df59bddfe
#
_entry.id   4bf53700f01759279b7eb29df59bddfe
#
_cell.length_a   1.000
_cell.length_b   1.000
_cell.length_c   1.000
_cell.angle_alpha   90.00
_cell.angle_beta   90.00
_cell.angle_gamma   90.00
#
_symmetry.space_group_name_H-M   'P 1'
#
loop_
_entity.id
_entity.type
_entity.pdbx_description
1 polymer ?
#
loop_
_entity_poly.entity_id
_entity_poly.type
_entity_poly.pdbx_seq_one_letter_code
_entity_poly.pdbx_strand_id
1 'polypeptide(L)'
;GFLKGPYLTLHERSGNDYDQASLLIELLRAAGIQARYEFGTLAAENAIDVQAVSEWLGTDNNIDIISSTFAQGGVPTSRTASTIRFNHVWVEATINQRKVRLAPAIKPSVRSNAINLAAAMNYSQADVLAVAGGSRTGNSIKGIDLNALGDYLTDRATDLQEYLKLNHPNDRVEDVLGGFTIVPDNNASLPASLPI
;
A
#
# COMPACT_ATOMS: atom_id res chain seq x y z
N GLY A 1 -0.28 12.66 12.81
CA GLY A 1 0.57 12.76 14.00
C GLY A 1 1.34 11.48 14.27
N PHE A 2 2.19 11.48 15.29
CA PHE A 2 2.98 10.30 15.69
C PHE A 2 2.10 9.18 16.23
N LEU A 3 2.44 7.93 15.86
CA LEU A 3 1.82 6.74 16.43
C LEU A 3 2.80 5.99 17.36
N LYS A 4 4.08 5.92 17.00
CA LYS A 4 5.09 5.10 17.69
C LYS A 4 6.31 5.89 18.14
N GLY A 5 6.72 6.91 17.40
CA GLY A 5 7.98 7.62 17.59
C GLY A 5 9.21 6.84 17.08
N PRO A 6 10.39 7.44 17.15
CA PRO A 6 11.60 6.94 16.45
C PRO A 6 12.05 5.56 16.93
N TYR A 7 12.05 5.31 18.25
CA TYR A 7 12.54 4.06 18.82
C TYR A 7 11.72 2.84 18.36
N LEU A 8 10.39 2.90 18.50
CA LEU A 8 9.52 1.80 18.08
C LEU A 8 9.50 1.65 16.56
N THR A 9 9.59 2.76 15.80
CA THR A 9 9.70 2.73 14.35
C THR A 9 10.95 1.97 13.90
N LEU A 10 12.08 2.17 14.56
CA LEU A 10 13.31 1.44 14.30
C LEU A 10 13.18 -0.05 14.66
N HIS A 11 12.64 -0.33 15.83
CA HIS A 11 12.52 -1.70 16.35
C HIS A 11 11.54 -2.55 15.53
N GLU A 12 10.38 -1.99 15.21
CA GLU A 12 9.32 -2.68 14.46
C GLU A 12 9.48 -2.57 12.93
N ARG A 13 10.43 -1.74 12.46
CA ARG A 13 10.70 -1.46 11.04
C ARG A 13 9.46 -0.99 10.28
N SER A 14 8.55 -0.34 10.98
CA SER A 14 7.28 0.18 10.42
C SER A 14 6.86 1.44 11.17
N GLY A 15 6.17 2.34 10.48
CA GLY A 15 5.65 3.58 11.04
C GLY A 15 4.99 4.41 9.96
N ASN A 16 4.14 5.35 10.35
CA ASN A 16 3.59 6.32 9.43
C ASN A 16 4.65 7.34 8.97
N ASP A 17 4.28 8.30 8.15
CA ASP A 17 5.18 9.34 7.64
C ASP A 17 5.83 10.16 8.75
N TYR A 18 5.08 10.54 9.81
CA TYR A 18 5.62 11.25 10.98
C TYR A 18 6.61 10.40 11.77
N ASP A 19 6.31 9.12 11.98
CA ASP A 19 7.18 8.20 12.71
C ASP A 19 8.50 7.98 11.96
N GLN A 20 8.43 7.81 10.63
CA GLN A 20 9.60 7.64 9.77
C GLN A 20 10.43 8.94 9.67
N ALA A 21 9.78 10.09 9.59
CA ALA A 21 10.47 11.38 9.64
C ALA A 21 11.16 11.60 11.00
N SER A 22 10.51 11.21 12.11
CA SER A 22 11.09 11.27 13.44
C SER A 22 12.36 10.42 13.57
N LEU A 23 12.28 9.18 13.09
CA LEU A 23 13.43 8.28 13.09
C LEU A 23 14.59 8.85 12.28
N LEU A 24 14.32 9.36 11.08
CA LEU A 24 15.36 9.97 10.24
C LEU A 24 16.00 11.19 10.92
N ILE A 25 15.21 12.06 11.56
CA ILE A 25 15.72 13.22 12.30
C ILE A 25 16.65 12.79 13.43
N GLU A 26 16.26 11.81 14.23
CA GLU A 26 17.09 11.31 15.33
C GLU A 26 18.39 10.67 14.83
N LEU A 27 18.35 9.91 13.74
CA LEU A 27 19.55 9.33 13.12
C LEU A 27 20.49 10.43 12.59
N LEU A 28 19.95 11.45 11.92
CA LEU A 28 20.73 12.58 11.41
C LEU A 28 21.37 13.37 12.55
N ARG A 29 20.63 13.65 13.62
CA ARG A 29 21.13 14.36 14.80
C ARG A 29 22.21 13.56 15.52
N ALA A 30 22.05 12.25 15.65
CA ALA A 30 23.07 11.35 16.19
C ALA A 30 24.36 11.36 15.35
N ALA A 31 24.25 11.61 14.05
CA ALA A 31 25.38 11.80 13.13
C ALA A 31 25.93 13.24 13.11
N GLY A 32 25.45 14.15 13.98
CA GLY A 32 25.87 15.54 14.03
C GLY A 32 25.28 16.44 12.92
N ILE A 33 24.26 15.97 12.21
CA ILE A 33 23.60 16.70 11.13
C ILE A 33 22.36 17.40 11.67
N GLN A 34 22.24 18.70 11.42
CA GLN A 34 21.05 19.45 11.77
C GLN A 34 19.88 19.01 10.90
N ALA A 35 18.78 18.62 11.53
CA ALA A 35 17.57 18.18 10.85
C ALA A 35 16.31 18.64 11.59
N ARG A 36 15.25 18.91 10.81
CA ARG A 36 13.94 19.32 11.32
C ARG A 36 12.81 18.79 10.45
N TYR A 37 11.61 18.77 11.02
CA TYR A 37 10.41 18.54 10.24
C TYR A 37 10.11 19.73 9.32
N GLU A 38 9.63 19.44 8.14
CA GLU A 38 8.87 20.34 7.30
C GLU A 38 7.52 19.68 6.99
N PHE A 39 6.49 20.50 6.91
CA PHE A 39 5.13 20.09 6.57
C PHE A 39 4.61 21.00 5.46
N GLY A 40 3.98 20.41 4.47
CA GLY A 40 3.44 21.17 3.34
C GLY A 40 2.60 20.32 2.41
N THR A 41 2.27 20.91 1.27
CA THR A 41 1.49 20.25 0.23
C THR A 41 2.43 19.75 -0.87
N LEU A 42 2.36 18.48 -1.18
CA LEU A 42 2.94 17.88 -2.38
C LEU A 42 1.90 17.90 -3.50
N ALA A 43 2.37 17.96 -4.74
CA ALA A 43 1.51 18.03 -5.92
C ALA A 43 2.01 17.05 -6.99
N ALA A 44 1.23 16.01 -7.26
CA ALA A 44 1.41 15.14 -8.41
C ALA A 44 0.65 15.75 -9.60
N GLU A 45 1.36 16.36 -10.54
CA GLU A 45 0.78 17.19 -11.60
C GLU A 45 0.83 16.54 -13.00
N ASN A 46 1.55 15.45 -13.14
CA ASN A 46 1.64 14.71 -14.40
C ASN A 46 1.36 13.21 -14.19
N ALA A 47 1.22 12.47 -15.27
CA ALA A 47 0.87 11.05 -15.21
C ALA A 47 1.91 10.20 -14.48
N ILE A 48 3.20 10.57 -14.51
CA ILE A 48 4.28 9.85 -13.83
C ILE A 48 4.17 10.08 -12.32
N ASP A 49 3.93 11.33 -11.89
CA ASP A 49 3.79 11.66 -10.47
C ASP A 49 2.55 10.99 -9.88
N VAL A 50 1.42 11.00 -10.59
CA VAL A 50 0.19 10.31 -10.16
C VAL A 50 0.41 8.80 -10.06
N GLN A 51 1.15 8.21 -10.99
CA GLN A 51 1.54 6.81 -10.91
C GLN A 51 2.42 6.53 -9.68
N ALA A 52 3.42 7.37 -9.42
CA ALA A 52 4.29 7.22 -8.24
C ALA A 52 3.49 7.29 -6.93
N VAL A 53 2.49 8.18 -6.85
CA VAL A 53 1.57 8.24 -5.70
C VAL A 53 0.73 6.96 -5.58
N SER A 54 0.21 6.44 -6.69
CA SER A 54 -0.57 5.19 -6.68
C SER A 54 0.27 3.99 -6.24
N GLU A 55 1.49 3.90 -6.71
CA GLU A 55 2.45 2.86 -6.33
C GLU A 55 2.82 2.96 -4.84
N TRP A 56 3.07 4.18 -4.35
CA TRP A 56 3.35 4.41 -2.94
C TRP A 56 2.18 4.03 -2.02
N LEU A 57 0.94 4.34 -2.43
CA LEU A 57 -0.26 3.99 -1.67
C LEU A 57 -0.72 2.53 -1.87
N GLY A 58 -0.19 1.84 -2.87
CA GLY A 58 -0.64 0.50 -3.24
C GLY A 58 -2.03 0.47 -3.87
N THR A 59 -2.42 1.53 -4.58
CA THR A 59 -3.74 1.65 -5.24
C THR A 59 -3.64 1.50 -6.75
N ASP A 60 -4.77 1.43 -7.42
CA ASP A 60 -4.82 1.60 -8.86
C ASP A 60 -4.43 3.03 -9.24
N ASN A 61 -3.85 3.21 -10.44
CA ASN A 61 -3.50 4.52 -10.99
C ASN A 61 -4.76 5.28 -11.44
N ASN A 62 -5.57 5.64 -10.46
CA ASN A 62 -6.84 6.36 -10.63
C ASN A 62 -6.95 7.43 -9.54
N ILE A 63 -7.07 8.70 -9.96
CA ILE A 63 -7.12 9.86 -9.05
C ILE A 63 -8.30 9.79 -8.07
N ASP A 64 -9.43 9.21 -8.45
CA ASP A 64 -10.58 9.07 -7.57
C ASP A 64 -10.28 8.07 -6.43
N ILE A 65 -9.63 6.95 -6.76
CA ILE A 65 -9.21 5.94 -5.80
C ILE A 65 -8.13 6.51 -4.88
N ILE A 66 -7.11 7.15 -5.44
CA ILE A 66 -6.03 7.80 -4.67
C ILE A 66 -6.61 8.83 -3.70
N SER A 67 -7.49 9.72 -4.18
CA SER A 67 -8.13 10.75 -3.35
C SER A 67 -8.99 10.14 -2.24
N SER A 68 -9.74 9.08 -2.54
CA SER A 68 -10.54 8.35 -1.56
C SER A 68 -9.68 7.69 -0.49
N THR A 69 -8.54 7.12 -0.88
CA THR A 69 -7.58 6.50 0.04
C THR A 69 -7.00 7.52 1.02
N PHE A 70 -6.58 8.68 0.53
CA PHE A 70 -6.13 9.77 1.39
C PHE A 70 -7.23 10.25 2.34
N ALA A 71 -8.47 10.41 1.84
CA ALA A 71 -9.60 10.84 2.65
C ALA A 71 -9.90 9.85 3.79
N GLN A 72 -9.83 8.55 3.51
CA GLN A 72 -9.99 7.49 4.53
C GLN A 72 -8.86 7.53 5.57
N GLY A 73 -7.65 7.89 5.16
CA GLY A 73 -6.51 8.13 6.06
C GLY A 73 -6.56 9.48 6.79
N GLY A 74 -7.60 10.29 6.57
CA GLY A 74 -7.72 11.62 7.18
C GLY A 74 -6.72 12.66 6.66
N VAL A 75 -6.12 12.42 5.48
CA VAL A 75 -5.18 13.34 4.85
C VAL A 75 -5.93 14.32 3.95
N PRO A 76 -5.87 15.64 4.22
CA PRO A 76 -6.50 16.62 3.37
C PRO A 76 -5.93 16.59 1.95
N THR A 77 -6.81 16.52 0.97
CA THR A 77 -6.45 16.52 -0.46
C THR A 77 -7.28 17.52 -1.25
N SER A 78 -6.72 18.00 -2.35
CA SER A 78 -7.47 18.65 -3.43
C SER A 78 -7.05 18.04 -4.76
N ARG A 79 -7.98 17.94 -5.71
CA ARG A 79 -7.71 17.27 -7.00
C ARG A 79 -8.43 17.95 -8.17
N THR A 80 -7.89 17.73 -9.35
CA THR A 80 -8.52 17.94 -10.65
C THR A 80 -8.66 16.58 -11.37
N ALA A 81 -8.98 16.60 -12.65
CA ALA A 81 -8.99 15.37 -13.46
C ALA A 81 -7.60 14.74 -13.65
N SER A 82 -6.52 15.54 -13.56
CA SER A 82 -5.14 15.10 -13.86
C SER A 82 -4.13 15.41 -12.75
N THR A 83 -4.53 16.10 -11.69
CA THR A 83 -3.63 16.46 -10.59
C THR A 83 -4.22 16.08 -9.25
N ILE A 84 -3.35 15.72 -8.31
CA ILE A 84 -3.71 15.55 -6.91
C ILE A 84 -2.70 16.28 -6.02
N ARG A 85 -3.20 16.98 -5.02
CA ARG A 85 -2.39 17.65 -3.99
C ARG A 85 -2.79 17.11 -2.63
N PHE A 86 -1.80 16.81 -1.80
CA PHE A 86 -2.02 16.25 -0.48
C PHE A 86 -0.99 16.77 0.52
N ASN A 87 -1.38 16.83 1.77
CA ASN A 87 -0.49 17.26 2.83
C ASN A 87 0.46 16.11 3.22
N HIS A 88 1.73 16.43 3.39
CA HIS A 88 2.76 15.48 3.76
C HIS A 88 3.81 16.11 4.67
N VAL A 89 4.50 15.28 5.45
CA VAL A 89 5.64 15.65 6.27
C VAL A 89 6.93 15.08 5.66
N TRP A 90 7.96 15.90 5.65
CA TRP A 90 9.31 15.48 5.26
C TRP A 90 10.36 16.05 6.20
N VAL A 91 11.61 15.69 5.99
CA VAL A 91 12.75 16.16 6.79
C VAL A 91 13.57 17.15 5.96
N GLU A 92 13.85 18.32 6.50
CA GLU A 92 14.90 19.20 5.99
C GLU A 92 16.17 18.97 6.81
N ALA A 93 17.25 18.57 6.15
CA ALA A 93 18.58 18.40 6.74
C ALA A 93 19.57 19.43 6.16
N THR A 94 20.52 19.89 6.96
CA THR A 94 21.61 20.74 6.49
C THR A 94 22.88 19.91 6.35
N ILE A 95 23.23 19.56 5.10
CA ILE A 95 24.37 18.72 4.75
C ILE A 95 25.33 19.55 3.90
N ASN A 96 26.58 19.67 4.34
CA ASN A 96 27.60 20.48 3.67
C ASN A 96 27.11 21.92 3.36
N GLN A 97 26.46 22.56 4.33
CA GLN A 97 25.87 23.90 4.23
C GLN A 97 24.71 24.04 3.20
N ARG A 98 24.22 22.94 2.69
CA ARG A 98 23.07 22.91 1.77
C ARG A 98 21.86 22.30 2.46
N LYS A 99 20.70 22.87 2.22
CA LYS A 99 19.42 22.30 2.64
C LYS A 99 19.01 21.20 1.69
N VAL A 100 18.74 20.04 2.25
CA VAL A 100 18.29 18.84 1.52
C VAL A 100 16.95 18.40 2.11
N ARG A 101 15.99 18.14 1.26
CA ARG A 101 14.67 17.62 1.64
C ARG A 101 14.61 16.12 1.43
N LEU A 102 14.19 15.41 2.45
CA LEU A 102 14.17 13.95 2.48
C LEU A 102 12.78 13.48 2.90
N ALA A 103 12.10 12.69 2.07
CA ALA A 103 10.79 12.11 2.35
C ALA A 103 10.92 10.60 2.63
N PRO A 104 11.25 10.19 3.86
CA PRO A 104 11.56 8.78 4.16
C PRO A 104 10.37 7.84 4.03
N ALA A 105 9.14 8.36 4.00
CA ALA A 105 7.95 7.56 3.83
C ALA A 105 7.67 7.21 2.36
N ILE A 106 8.10 8.05 1.41
CA ILE A 106 7.91 7.82 -0.03
C ILE A 106 9.09 7.00 -0.54
N LYS A 107 8.85 5.71 -0.77
CA LYS A 107 9.90 4.75 -1.14
C LYS A 107 9.56 4.10 -2.48
N PRO A 108 10.55 3.97 -3.38
CA PRO A 108 10.36 3.14 -4.56
C PRO A 108 10.03 1.69 -4.14
N SER A 109 9.07 1.11 -4.83
CA SER A 109 8.67 -0.28 -4.60
C SER A 109 8.45 -1.00 -5.92
N VAL A 110 8.61 -2.31 -5.88
CA VAL A 110 8.23 -3.20 -6.99
C VAL A 110 7.03 -4.00 -6.54
N ARG A 111 5.99 -3.99 -7.36
CA ARG A 111 4.79 -4.78 -7.15
C ARG A 111 5.02 -6.21 -7.64
N SER A 112 4.78 -7.20 -6.78
CA SER A 112 4.61 -8.59 -7.18
C SER A 112 3.13 -8.87 -7.46
N ASN A 113 2.85 -9.59 -8.55
CA ASN A 113 1.49 -9.98 -8.88
C ASN A 113 1.05 -11.14 -7.98
N ALA A 114 -0.22 -11.12 -7.57
CA ALA A 114 -0.85 -12.27 -6.94
C ALA A 114 -0.95 -13.46 -7.91
N ILE A 115 -1.02 -14.66 -7.37
CA ILE A 115 -1.44 -15.83 -8.14
C ILE A 115 -2.92 -15.66 -8.53
N ASN A 116 -3.36 -16.40 -9.55
CA ASN A 116 -4.79 -16.45 -9.86
C ASN A 116 -5.51 -17.36 -8.83
N LEU A 117 -5.99 -16.73 -7.75
CA LEU A 117 -6.68 -17.45 -6.67
C LEU A 117 -7.92 -18.19 -7.16
N ALA A 118 -8.71 -17.61 -8.07
CA ALA A 118 -9.89 -18.27 -8.60
C ALA A 118 -9.53 -19.58 -9.33
N ALA A 119 -8.46 -19.55 -10.13
CA ALA A 119 -7.97 -20.76 -10.78
C ALA A 119 -7.38 -21.78 -9.78
N ALA A 120 -6.61 -21.30 -8.80
CA ALA A 120 -6.01 -22.16 -7.77
C ALA A 120 -7.05 -22.85 -6.89
N MET A 121 -8.20 -22.22 -6.69
CA MET A 121 -9.33 -22.75 -5.92
C MET A 121 -10.33 -23.54 -6.76
N ASN A 122 -10.16 -23.67 -8.06
CA ASN A 122 -11.22 -24.11 -8.98
C ASN A 122 -12.55 -23.36 -8.75
N TYR A 123 -12.45 -22.06 -8.48
CA TYR A 123 -13.61 -21.22 -8.14
C TYR A 123 -14.22 -20.64 -9.41
N SER A 124 -15.53 -20.71 -9.49
CA SER A 124 -16.33 -20.05 -10.52
C SER A 124 -17.55 -19.37 -9.88
N GLN A 125 -17.80 -18.12 -10.25
CA GLN A 125 -19.00 -17.42 -9.81
C GLN A 125 -20.28 -18.13 -10.27
N ALA A 126 -20.25 -18.75 -11.44
CA ALA A 126 -21.39 -19.50 -11.97
C ALA A 126 -21.72 -20.71 -11.09
N ASP A 127 -20.69 -21.44 -10.64
CA ASP A 127 -20.86 -22.59 -9.75
C ASP A 127 -21.39 -22.17 -8.37
N VAL A 128 -20.87 -21.07 -7.82
CA VAL A 128 -21.40 -20.50 -6.56
C VAL A 128 -22.88 -20.20 -6.68
N LEU A 129 -23.29 -19.53 -7.74
CA LEU A 129 -24.71 -19.20 -7.97
C LEU A 129 -25.58 -20.44 -8.18
N ALA A 130 -25.05 -21.46 -8.89
CA ALA A 130 -25.75 -22.71 -9.11
C ALA A 130 -25.93 -23.50 -7.81
N VAL A 131 -24.88 -23.61 -6.99
CA VAL A 131 -24.90 -24.32 -5.70
C VAL A 131 -25.74 -23.58 -4.67
N ALA A 132 -25.64 -22.26 -4.60
CA ALA A 132 -26.45 -21.45 -3.69
C ALA A 132 -27.95 -21.57 -3.97
N GLY A 133 -28.34 -21.82 -5.20
CA GLY A 133 -29.73 -21.91 -5.59
C GLY A 133 -30.48 -20.61 -5.32
N GLY A 134 -31.75 -20.76 -4.99
CA GLY A 134 -32.61 -19.64 -4.65
C GLY A 134 -33.26 -18.97 -5.85
N SER A 135 -34.23 -18.13 -5.56
CA SER A 135 -34.99 -17.36 -6.57
C SER A 135 -34.92 -15.88 -6.26
N ARG A 136 -34.65 -15.07 -7.28
CA ARG A 136 -34.62 -13.61 -7.17
C ARG A 136 -36.03 -13.03 -7.40
N THR A 137 -36.45 -12.21 -6.44
CA THR A 137 -37.73 -11.48 -6.55
C THR A 137 -37.44 -10.00 -6.22
N GLY A 138 -37.44 -9.15 -7.25
CA GLY A 138 -37.05 -7.74 -7.10
C GLY A 138 -35.64 -7.58 -6.56
N ASN A 139 -35.52 -6.97 -5.39
CA ASN A 139 -34.22 -6.73 -4.70
C ASN A 139 -33.88 -7.78 -3.63
N SER A 140 -34.60 -8.90 -3.59
CA SER A 140 -34.35 -9.97 -2.61
C SER A 140 -34.10 -11.31 -3.29
N ILE A 141 -33.30 -12.17 -2.65
CA ILE A 141 -33.11 -13.57 -3.01
C ILE A 141 -33.65 -14.41 -1.87
N LYS A 142 -34.44 -15.42 -2.17
CA LYS A 142 -35.05 -16.36 -1.19
C LYS A 142 -34.68 -17.80 -1.54
N GLY A 143 -34.61 -18.65 -0.53
CA GLY A 143 -34.36 -20.08 -0.71
C GLY A 143 -32.91 -20.41 -1.05
N ILE A 144 -31.96 -19.64 -0.52
CA ILE A 144 -30.53 -19.97 -0.64
C ILE A 144 -30.26 -21.20 0.22
N ASP A 145 -29.59 -22.19 -0.37
CA ASP A 145 -29.06 -23.34 0.37
C ASP A 145 -27.70 -22.99 0.98
N LEU A 146 -27.75 -22.58 2.24
CA LEU A 146 -26.55 -22.19 2.99
C LEU A 146 -25.64 -23.39 3.29
N ASN A 147 -26.17 -24.59 3.42
CA ASN A 147 -25.37 -25.80 3.67
C ASN A 147 -24.58 -26.16 2.42
N ALA A 148 -25.25 -26.30 1.29
CA ALA A 148 -24.59 -26.57 0.00
C ALA A 148 -23.52 -25.50 -0.34
N LEU A 149 -23.83 -24.23 -0.05
CA LEU A 149 -22.85 -23.15 -0.23
C LEU A 149 -21.66 -23.28 0.72
N GLY A 150 -21.88 -23.64 1.97
CA GLY A 150 -20.82 -23.87 2.97
C GLY A 150 -19.91 -25.04 2.55
N ASP A 151 -20.48 -26.14 2.11
CA ASP A 151 -19.74 -27.30 1.61
C ASP A 151 -18.90 -26.94 0.38
N TYR A 152 -19.48 -26.24 -0.59
CA TYR A 152 -18.75 -25.76 -1.77
C TYR A 152 -17.55 -24.87 -1.39
N LEU A 153 -17.75 -23.90 -0.49
CA LEU A 153 -16.66 -23.01 -0.06
C LEU A 153 -15.55 -23.78 0.68
N THR A 154 -15.93 -24.79 1.46
CA THR A 154 -14.96 -25.68 2.14
C THR A 154 -14.13 -26.49 1.16
N ASP A 155 -14.75 -27.02 0.11
CA ASP A 155 -14.04 -27.72 -0.97
C ASP A 155 -13.07 -26.78 -1.70
N ARG A 156 -13.51 -25.56 -2.02
CA ARG A 156 -12.64 -24.54 -2.67
C ARG A 156 -11.46 -24.16 -1.79
N ALA A 157 -11.66 -24.05 -0.47
CA ALA A 157 -10.58 -23.78 0.48
C ALA A 157 -9.58 -24.96 0.54
N THR A 158 -10.07 -26.19 0.44
CA THR A 158 -9.23 -27.39 0.39
C THR A 158 -8.40 -27.42 -0.89
N ASP A 159 -9.01 -27.17 -2.04
CA ASP A 159 -8.31 -27.06 -3.33
C ASP A 159 -7.18 -26.03 -3.28
N LEU A 160 -7.45 -24.85 -2.69
CA LEU A 160 -6.41 -23.83 -2.51
C LEU A 160 -5.28 -24.32 -1.62
N GLN A 161 -5.61 -24.98 -0.50
CA GLN A 161 -4.59 -25.50 0.42
C GLN A 161 -3.69 -26.53 -0.27
N GLU A 162 -4.27 -27.42 -1.06
CA GLU A 162 -3.51 -28.43 -1.81
C GLU A 162 -2.65 -27.78 -2.90
N TYR A 163 -3.23 -26.84 -3.64
CA TYR A 163 -2.49 -26.08 -4.65
C TYR A 163 -1.28 -25.34 -4.07
N LEU A 164 -1.47 -24.66 -2.93
CA LEU A 164 -0.38 -23.93 -2.27
C LEU A 164 0.70 -24.87 -1.75
N LYS A 165 0.33 -25.98 -1.14
CA LYS A 165 1.30 -27.00 -0.68
C LYS A 165 2.15 -27.56 -1.81
N LEU A 166 1.55 -27.75 -2.99
CA LEU A 166 2.23 -28.34 -4.13
C LEU A 166 3.09 -27.33 -4.89
N ASN A 167 2.57 -26.13 -5.12
CA ASN A 167 3.18 -25.16 -6.05
C ASN A 167 3.93 -24.02 -5.32
N HIS A 168 3.60 -23.74 -4.06
CA HIS A 168 4.08 -22.60 -3.29
C HIS A 168 4.49 -23.00 -1.85
N PRO A 169 5.24 -24.13 -1.65
CA PRO A 169 5.46 -24.69 -0.31
C PRO A 169 6.29 -23.80 0.63
N ASN A 170 7.09 -22.88 0.09
CA ASN A 170 7.98 -22.00 0.83
C ASN A 170 7.67 -20.50 0.61
N ASP A 171 6.63 -20.21 -0.14
CA ASP A 171 6.27 -18.82 -0.46
C ASP A 171 5.61 -18.15 0.74
N ARG A 172 5.83 -16.86 0.86
CA ARG A 172 5.18 -16.03 1.87
C ARG A 172 3.80 -15.59 1.36
N VAL A 173 2.99 -15.06 2.26
CA VAL A 173 1.65 -14.55 1.94
C VAL A 173 1.70 -13.48 0.84
N GLU A 174 2.71 -12.61 0.88
CA GLU A 174 2.92 -11.54 -0.11
C GLU A 174 3.26 -12.10 -1.51
N ASP A 175 3.89 -13.26 -1.59
CA ASP A 175 4.22 -13.91 -2.85
C ASP A 175 2.95 -14.52 -3.49
N VAL A 176 2.02 -14.96 -2.65
CA VAL A 176 0.74 -15.56 -3.09
C VAL A 176 -0.33 -14.49 -3.39
N LEU A 177 -0.51 -13.53 -2.48
CA LEU A 177 -1.56 -12.50 -2.62
C LEU A 177 -1.10 -11.29 -3.44
N GLY A 178 0.16 -11.27 -3.82
CA GLY A 178 0.80 -10.07 -4.34
C GLY A 178 1.15 -9.09 -3.22
N GLY A 179 2.10 -8.23 -3.49
CA GLY A 179 2.59 -7.29 -2.48
C GLY A 179 3.50 -6.24 -3.08
N PHE A 180 4.11 -5.47 -2.20
CA PHE A 180 5.11 -4.48 -2.57
C PHE A 180 6.41 -4.79 -1.85
N THR A 181 7.48 -4.87 -2.61
CA THR A 181 8.83 -4.95 -2.05
C THR A 181 9.51 -3.60 -2.23
N ILE A 182 9.90 -2.99 -1.11
CA ILE A 182 10.66 -1.74 -1.13
C ILE A 182 12.01 -2.02 -1.78
N VAL A 183 12.34 -1.24 -2.81
CA VAL A 183 13.66 -1.27 -3.46
C VAL A 183 14.57 -0.32 -2.70
N PRO A 184 15.63 -0.81 -2.03
CA PRO A 184 16.59 0.06 -1.38
C PRO A 184 17.24 0.99 -2.41
N ASP A 185 17.19 2.29 -2.15
CA ASP A 185 17.94 3.26 -2.92
C ASP A 185 19.38 3.30 -2.39
N ASN A 186 20.28 2.65 -3.12
CA ASN A 186 21.71 2.60 -2.79
C ASN A 186 22.49 3.77 -3.43
N ASN A 187 21.80 4.83 -3.86
CA ASN A 187 22.44 5.98 -4.46
C ASN A 187 23.40 6.66 -3.46
N ALA A 188 24.62 6.87 -3.90
CA ALA A 188 25.63 7.62 -3.17
C ALA A 188 25.38 9.14 -3.23
N SER A 189 24.37 9.61 -3.95
CA SER A 189 24.03 11.02 -4.12
C SER A 189 22.78 11.41 -3.35
N LEU A 190 22.81 12.60 -2.76
CA LEU A 190 21.65 13.19 -2.11
C LEU A 190 20.59 13.58 -3.16
N PRO A 191 19.30 13.41 -2.87
CA PRO A 191 18.26 13.81 -3.80
C PRO A 191 18.27 15.31 -4.05
N ALA A 192 18.02 15.71 -5.27
CA ALA A 192 17.95 17.12 -5.67
C ALA A 192 16.60 17.76 -5.26
N SER A 193 15.55 16.96 -5.21
CA SER A 193 14.17 17.37 -4.88
C SER A 193 13.46 16.29 -4.07
N LEU A 194 12.27 16.59 -3.60
CA LEU A 194 11.34 15.56 -3.11
C LEU A 194 10.94 14.62 -4.27
N PRO A 195 10.58 13.35 -3.96
CA PRO A 195 10.29 12.34 -4.98
C PRO A 195 8.98 12.58 -5.76
N ILE A 196 8.14 13.50 -5.30
CA ILE A 196 6.85 13.90 -5.89
C ILE A 196 6.75 15.41 -5.80
#